data_b6cbbae2b83a3fdf9cd383a3ab8e63ec
#
_entry.id   b6cbbae2b83a3fdf9cd383a3ab8e63ec
#
_cell.length_a   1.000
_cell.length_b   1.000
_cell.length_c   1.000
_cell.angle_alpha   90.00
_cell.angle_beta   90.00
_cell.angle_gamma   90.00
#
_symmetry.space_group_name_H-M   'P 1'
#
loop_
_entity.id
_entity.type
_entity.pdbx_description
1 polymer ?
#
loop_
_entity_poly.entity_id
_entity_poly.type
_entity_poly.pdbx_seq_one_letter_code
_entity_poly.pdbx_strand_id
1 'polypeptide(L)'
;MNKPDVFFEICNLKWERIFLSLEVQTNCKDNATFSLERIGKIIHEEQEGTESVRAEVLEKIPVSYEKKENGCYYFFLNISAMNDNAFLNNGKWRIVAHTADSDYVCVTSHKTGYLLDDYSRIFRYGKGKYAYNISFSSLED
;
A
#
# COMPACT_ATOMS: atom_id res chain seq x y z
N MET A 1 22.54 -5.33 -21.38
CA MET A 1 21.07 -5.37 -21.47
C MET A 1 20.45 -4.93 -20.17
N ASN A 2 19.68 -3.87 -20.21
CA ASN A 2 19.04 -3.35 -19.00
C ASN A 2 17.81 -4.22 -18.67
N LYS A 3 17.71 -4.60 -17.39
CA LYS A 3 16.47 -5.24 -16.92
C LYS A 3 15.37 -4.18 -16.87
N PRO A 4 14.14 -4.55 -17.25
CA PRO A 4 13.04 -3.61 -17.05
C PRO A 4 12.87 -3.34 -15.55
N ASP A 5 12.52 -2.11 -15.21
CA ASP A 5 12.28 -1.75 -13.83
C ASP A 5 11.10 -2.55 -13.28
N VAL A 6 11.29 -3.09 -12.08
CA VAL A 6 10.22 -3.81 -11.39
C VAL A 6 9.22 -2.79 -10.85
N PHE A 7 7.94 -3.05 -11.06
CA PHE A 7 6.90 -2.21 -10.52
C PHE A 7 5.79 -3.06 -9.91
N PHE A 8 5.09 -2.47 -8.96
CA PHE A 8 3.86 -2.99 -8.38
C PHE A 8 2.85 -1.83 -8.42
N GLU A 9 1.80 -2.00 -9.20
CA GLU A 9 0.85 -0.93 -9.50
C GLU A 9 -0.52 -1.26 -8.94
N ILE A 10 -1.07 -0.34 -8.15
CA ILE A 10 -2.41 -0.47 -7.60
C ILE A 10 -3.42 -0.12 -8.68
N CYS A 11 -4.39 -0.99 -8.88
CA CYS A 11 -5.50 -0.76 -9.78
C CYS A 11 -6.80 -1.26 -9.15
N ASN A 12 -7.92 -0.76 -9.63
CA ASN A 12 -9.26 -1.18 -9.18
C ASN A 12 -9.47 -1.07 -7.66
N LEU A 13 -8.95 -0.02 -7.05
CA LEU A 13 -9.14 0.22 -5.62
C LEU A 13 -10.58 0.65 -5.37
N LYS A 14 -11.24 0.00 -4.41
CA LYS A 14 -12.63 0.30 -4.09
C LYS A 14 -12.88 0.14 -2.60
N TRP A 15 -13.55 1.12 -2.03
CA TRP A 15 -14.04 1.05 -0.66
C TRP A 15 -15.51 0.67 -0.67
N GLU A 16 -15.87 -0.28 0.18
CA GLU A 16 -17.25 -0.66 0.41
C GLU A 16 -17.44 -0.87 1.90
N ARG A 17 -18.01 0.13 2.57
CA ARG A 17 -18.13 0.17 4.03
C ARG A 17 -16.76 -0.03 4.67
N ILE A 18 -16.61 -1.07 5.49
CA ILE A 18 -15.36 -1.38 6.18
C ILE A 18 -14.40 -2.22 5.33
N PHE A 19 -14.80 -2.54 4.10
CA PHE A 19 -13.99 -3.38 3.22
C PHE A 19 -13.25 -2.54 2.20
N LEU A 20 -11.98 -2.84 2.05
CA LEU A 20 -11.15 -2.27 1.01
C LEU A 20 -10.73 -3.39 0.07
N SER A 21 -11.08 -3.27 -1.20
CA SER A 21 -10.64 -4.20 -2.21
C SER A 21 -9.75 -3.49 -3.22
N LEU A 22 -8.74 -4.19 -3.68
CA LEU A 22 -7.84 -3.65 -4.70
C LEU A 22 -7.10 -4.77 -5.40
N GLU A 23 -6.56 -4.44 -6.55
CA GLU A 23 -5.69 -5.33 -7.29
C GLU A 23 -4.33 -4.67 -7.47
N VAL A 24 -3.29 -5.49 -7.51
CA VAL A 24 -1.94 -5.03 -7.78
C VAL A 24 -1.41 -5.78 -8.99
N GLN A 25 -1.02 -5.02 -10.01
CA GLN A 25 -0.37 -5.55 -11.21
C GLN A 25 1.14 -5.39 -11.06
N THR A 26 1.87 -6.34 -11.60
CA THR A 26 3.33 -6.28 -11.54
C THR A 26 3.95 -6.99 -12.74
N ASN A 27 5.14 -6.53 -13.12
CA ASN A 27 5.99 -7.22 -14.08
C ASN A 27 6.98 -8.16 -13.41
N CYS A 28 6.98 -8.21 -12.07
CA CYS A 28 7.86 -9.10 -11.32
C CYS A 28 7.40 -10.54 -11.47
N LYS A 29 8.31 -11.43 -11.83
CA LYS A 29 8.00 -12.84 -12.02
C LYS A 29 8.20 -13.66 -10.76
N ASP A 30 8.89 -13.10 -9.77
CA ASP A 30 9.07 -13.74 -8.48
C ASP A 30 7.81 -13.62 -7.64
N ASN A 31 7.62 -14.57 -6.76
CA ASN A 31 6.52 -14.49 -5.80
C ASN A 31 6.77 -13.36 -4.81
N ALA A 32 5.71 -12.66 -4.46
CA ALA A 32 5.77 -11.58 -3.50
C ALA A 32 4.80 -11.84 -2.36
N THR A 33 5.16 -11.35 -1.18
CA THR A 33 4.22 -11.22 -0.06
C THR A 33 3.96 -9.74 0.13
N PHE A 34 2.92 -9.41 0.90
CA PHE A 34 2.49 -8.02 1.00
C PHE A 34 2.21 -7.66 2.44
N SER A 35 2.42 -6.39 2.75
CA SER A 35 2.04 -5.82 4.03
C SER A 35 1.46 -4.43 3.86
N LEU A 36 0.65 -4.01 4.83
CA LEU A 36 0.27 -2.62 4.99
C LEU A 36 1.23 -1.98 5.98
N GLU A 37 1.72 -0.80 5.65
CA GLU A 37 2.59 -0.03 6.53
C GLU A 37 1.97 1.32 6.80
N ARG A 38 1.78 1.64 8.10
CA ARG A 38 1.34 2.98 8.49
C ARG A 38 2.56 3.88 8.53
N ILE A 39 2.48 4.96 7.77
CA ILE A 39 3.63 5.86 7.62
C ILE A 39 3.41 7.14 8.40
N GLY A 40 4.48 7.65 8.94
CA GLY A 40 4.49 8.89 9.68
C GLY A 40 5.18 10.01 8.92
N LYS A 41 6.12 10.67 9.58
CA LYS A 41 6.80 11.82 8.99
C LYS A 41 7.77 11.38 7.91
N ILE A 42 8.11 12.33 7.03
CA ILE A 42 9.12 12.15 6.00
C ILE A 42 10.49 12.40 6.62
N ILE A 43 11.40 11.47 6.40
CA ILE A 43 12.77 11.54 6.92
C ILE A 43 13.70 11.84 5.75
N HIS A 44 14.48 12.92 5.90
CA HIS A 44 15.53 13.30 4.96
C HIS A 44 16.87 12.94 5.58
N GLU A 45 17.66 12.17 4.86
CA GLU A 45 18.99 11.79 5.30
C GLU A 45 20.01 12.21 4.24
N GLU A 46 21.12 12.77 4.70
CA GLU A 46 22.23 13.12 3.82
C GLU A 46 23.44 12.28 4.21
N GLN A 47 23.97 11.56 3.25
CA GLN A 47 25.14 10.72 3.46
C GLN A 47 26.06 10.84 2.27
N GLU A 48 27.30 11.26 2.54
CA GLU A 48 28.33 11.43 1.50
C GLU A 48 27.89 12.30 0.34
N GLY A 49 27.15 13.37 0.65
CA GLY A 49 26.66 14.30 -0.38
C GLY A 49 25.42 13.84 -1.12
N THR A 50 24.90 12.68 -0.77
CA THR A 50 23.68 12.14 -1.39
C THR A 50 22.52 12.28 -0.42
N GLU A 51 21.44 12.91 -0.87
CA GLU A 51 20.23 13.04 -0.09
C GLU A 51 19.28 11.90 -0.43
N SER A 52 18.76 11.26 0.59
CA SER A 52 17.69 10.27 0.44
C SER A 52 16.47 10.69 1.24
N VAL A 53 15.32 10.26 0.77
CA VAL A 53 14.03 10.58 1.38
C VAL A 53 13.26 9.28 1.60
N ARG A 54 12.76 9.10 2.81
CA ARG A 54 11.94 7.95 3.12
C ARG A 54 10.82 8.31 4.08
N ALA A 55 9.79 7.50 4.10
CA ALA A 55 8.72 7.66 5.07
C ALA A 55 9.02 6.83 6.33
N GLU A 56 8.73 7.41 7.49
CA GLU A 56 8.83 6.69 8.75
C GLU A 56 7.73 5.62 8.80
N VAL A 57 8.11 4.38 9.11
CA VAL A 57 7.16 3.28 9.24
C VAL A 57 6.78 3.13 10.72
N LEU A 58 5.51 3.35 11.02
CA LEU A 58 4.99 3.30 12.38
C LEU A 58 4.42 1.94 12.74
N GLU A 59 3.82 1.25 11.78
CA GLU A 59 3.25 -0.07 11.95
C GLU A 59 3.38 -0.85 10.65
N LYS A 60 3.45 -2.17 10.79
CA LYS A 60 3.52 -3.06 9.66
C LYS A 60 2.61 -4.27 9.93
N ILE A 61 1.67 -4.50 9.02
CA ILE A 61 0.70 -5.58 9.16
C ILE A 61 0.74 -6.44 7.90
N PRO A 62 1.05 -7.73 8.00
CA PRO A 62 1.00 -8.60 6.83
C PRO A 62 -0.44 -8.74 6.34
N VAL A 63 -0.63 -8.81 5.03
CA VAL A 63 -1.95 -8.95 4.44
C VAL A 63 -1.99 -10.17 3.53
N SER A 64 -3.15 -10.82 3.52
CA SER A 64 -3.41 -11.96 2.66
C SER A 64 -3.89 -11.50 1.30
N TYR A 65 -3.62 -12.31 0.29
CA TYR A 65 -4.00 -12.00 -1.07
C TYR A 65 -4.37 -13.27 -1.81
N GLU A 66 -5.05 -13.08 -2.94
CA GLU A 66 -5.32 -14.13 -3.89
C GLU A 66 -4.61 -13.78 -5.19
N LYS A 67 -3.78 -14.70 -5.70
CA LYS A 67 -3.11 -14.47 -6.97
C LYS A 67 -4.02 -14.97 -8.08
N LYS A 68 -4.40 -14.08 -8.99
CA LYS A 68 -5.29 -14.39 -10.11
C LYS A 68 -4.53 -15.06 -11.26
N GLU A 69 -5.24 -15.71 -12.17
CA GLU A 69 -4.64 -16.36 -13.33
C GLU A 69 -3.87 -15.41 -14.23
N ASN A 70 -4.29 -14.15 -14.29
CA ASN A 70 -3.60 -13.13 -15.07
C ASN A 70 -2.34 -12.58 -14.41
N GLY A 71 -1.95 -13.13 -13.25
CA GLY A 71 -0.77 -12.69 -12.53
C GLY A 71 -0.98 -11.53 -11.59
N CYS A 72 -2.19 -10.98 -11.53
CA CYS A 72 -2.50 -9.90 -10.60
C CYS A 72 -2.73 -10.45 -9.20
N TYR A 73 -2.42 -9.64 -8.20
CA TYR A 73 -2.71 -9.95 -6.81
C TYR A 73 -3.98 -9.23 -6.40
N TYR A 74 -4.91 -9.94 -5.82
CA TYR A 74 -6.19 -9.39 -5.38
C TYR A 74 -6.24 -9.37 -3.85
N PHE A 75 -6.67 -8.23 -3.31
CA PHE A 75 -6.80 -8.04 -1.87
C PHE A 75 -8.23 -7.68 -1.51
N PHE A 76 -8.72 -8.30 -0.46
CA PHE A 76 -10.02 -7.98 0.11
C PHE A 76 -9.79 -7.85 1.62
N LEU A 77 -9.77 -6.62 2.10
CA LEU A 77 -9.33 -6.31 3.45
C LEU A 77 -10.49 -5.83 4.31
N ASN A 78 -10.67 -6.48 5.46
CA ASN A 78 -11.65 -6.04 6.45
C ASN A 78 -10.94 -5.12 7.44
N ILE A 79 -11.09 -3.83 7.25
CA ILE A 79 -10.39 -2.82 8.06
C ILE A 79 -10.78 -2.89 9.53
N SER A 80 -12.00 -3.39 9.84
CA SER A 80 -12.45 -3.48 11.23
C SER A 80 -11.80 -4.61 12.03
N ALA A 81 -11.06 -5.49 11.37
CA ALA A 81 -10.46 -6.65 12.03
C ALA A 81 -8.94 -6.76 11.84
N MET A 82 -8.32 -5.79 11.18
CA MET A 82 -6.91 -5.90 10.80
C MET A 82 -5.93 -5.62 11.93
N ASN A 83 -6.36 -4.99 12.99
CA ASN A 83 -5.51 -4.70 14.14
C ASN A 83 -5.90 -5.61 15.29
N ASP A 84 -5.51 -6.88 15.19
CA ASP A 84 -5.79 -7.90 16.19
C ASP A 84 -7.29 -7.94 16.56
N ASN A 85 -8.13 -8.11 15.53
CA ASN A 85 -9.59 -8.12 15.62
C ASN A 85 -10.20 -6.77 16.02
N ALA A 86 -9.45 -5.69 15.83
CA ALA A 86 -9.93 -4.33 16.04
C ALA A 86 -9.73 -3.52 14.75
N PHE A 87 -10.32 -2.33 14.72
CA PHE A 87 -10.13 -1.43 13.60
C PHE A 87 -8.66 -1.08 13.41
N LEU A 88 -8.26 -1.03 12.14
CA LEU A 88 -6.96 -0.51 11.78
C LEU A 88 -6.78 0.90 12.37
N ASN A 89 -5.59 1.23 12.82
CA ASN A 89 -5.31 2.56 13.36
C ASN A 89 -5.45 3.62 12.28
N ASN A 90 -5.97 4.79 12.66
CA ASN A 90 -6.10 5.92 11.75
C ASN A 90 -4.75 6.35 11.20
N GLY A 91 -4.74 6.84 10.01
CA GLY A 91 -3.54 7.40 9.44
C GLY A 91 -3.38 7.14 7.96
N LYS A 92 -2.15 7.36 7.51
CA LYS A 92 -1.77 7.14 6.12
C LYS A 92 -1.07 5.80 6.01
N TRP A 93 -1.56 4.97 5.10
CA TRP A 93 -1.07 3.62 4.90
C TRP A 93 -0.57 3.45 3.48
N ARG A 94 0.40 2.58 3.31
CA ARG A 94 0.88 2.18 1.99
C ARG A 94 0.94 0.67 1.93
N ILE A 95 0.90 0.15 0.71
CA ILE A 95 0.99 -1.29 0.47
C ILE A 95 2.40 -1.57 -0.04
N VAL A 96 3.07 -2.53 0.59
CA VAL A 96 4.44 -2.86 0.25
C VAL A 96 4.52 -4.31 -0.19
N ALA A 97 5.14 -4.54 -1.34
CA ALA A 97 5.42 -5.88 -1.85
C ALA A 97 6.83 -6.29 -1.44
N HIS A 98 6.95 -7.49 -0.91
CA HIS A 98 8.22 -8.06 -0.47
C HIS A 98 8.62 -9.21 -1.38
N THR A 99 9.73 -9.07 -2.05
CA THR A 99 10.31 -10.15 -2.86
C THR A 99 11.60 -10.66 -2.20
N ALA A 100 12.18 -11.70 -2.76
CA ALA A 100 13.45 -12.23 -2.25
C ALA A 100 14.58 -11.20 -2.32
N ASP A 101 14.53 -10.30 -3.31
CA ASP A 101 15.59 -9.33 -3.56
C ASP A 101 15.36 -7.97 -2.92
N SER A 102 14.11 -7.55 -2.79
CA SER A 102 13.84 -6.16 -2.43
C SER A 102 12.39 -5.95 -2.01
N ASP A 103 12.13 -4.82 -1.38
CA ASP A 103 10.78 -4.36 -1.07
C ASP A 103 10.41 -3.25 -2.04
N TYR A 104 9.13 -3.23 -2.44
CA TYR A 104 8.61 -2.24 -3.37
C TYR A 104 7.33 -1.63 -2.83
N VAL A 105 7.26 -0.31 -2.81
CA VAL A 105 6.01 0.37 -2.49
C VAL A 105 5.08 0.25 -3.70
N CYS A 106 3.86 -0.21 -3.47
CA CYS A 106 2.86 -0.29 -4.53
C CYS A 106 2.34 1.11 -4.82
N VAL A 107 2.40 1.52 -6.08
CA VAL A 107 2.05 2.88 -6.49
C VAL A 107 0.91 2.85 -7.49
N THR A 108 0.22 3.97 -7.65
CA THR A 108 -0.80 4.07 -8.67
C THR A 108 -0.18 4.53 -9.99
N SER A 109 -0.74 4.05 -11.09
CA SER A 109 -0.38 4.53 -12.41
C SER A 109 -1.10 5.83 -12.70
N HIS A 110 -0.40 6.78 -13.29
CA HIS A 110 -1.01 8.03 -13.76
C HIS A 110 -2.05 7.79 -14.85
N LYS A 111 -2.05 6.61 -15.45
CA LYS A 111 -2.97 6.25 -16.53
C LYS A 111 -4.32 5.76 -16.04
N THR A 112 -4.45 5.43 -14.76
CA THR A 112 -5.68 4.82 -14.23
C THR A 112 -6.82 5.82 -14.06
N GLY A 113 -6.50 7.12 -13.96
CA GLY A 113 -7.52 8.14 -13.82
C GLY A 113 -8.26 8.14 -12.49
N TYR A 114 -7.72 7.48 -11.48
CA TYR A 114 -8.33 7.49 -10.15
C TYR A 114 -8.29 8.88 -9.54
N LEU A 115 -9.40 9.25 -8.92
CA LEU A 115 -9.47 10.49 -8.15
C LEU A 115 -8.76 10.28 -6.81
N LEU A 116 -8.15 11.33 -6.29
CA LEU A 116 -7.48 11.25 -4.98
C LEU A 116 -8.43 10.80 -3.87
N ASP A 117 -9.71 11.14 -3.99
CA ASP A 117 -10.72 10.77 -3.00
C ASP A 117 -10.92 9.26 -2.90
N ASP A 118 -10.61 8.50 -3.96
CA ASP A 118 -10.72 7.05 -3.94
C ASP A 118 -9.72 6.42 -2.97
N TYR A 119 -8.67 7.13 -2.62
CA TYR A 119 -7.63 6.67 -1.72
C TYR A 119 -7.83 7.15 -0.28
N SER A 120 -8.93 7.85 -0.02
CA SER A 120 -9.28 8.34 1.31
C SER A 120 -10.59 7.77 1.77
N ARG A 121 -10.68 7.45 3.03
CA ARG A 121 -11.92 6.95 3.61
C ARG A 121 -12.09 7.48 5.02
N ILE A 122 -13.22 8.11 5.29
CA ILE A 122 -13.61 8.56 6.62
C ILE A 122 -14.98 7.97 6.91
N PHE A 123 -15.11 7.28 8.04
CA PHE A 123 -16.41 6.76 8.43
C PHE A 123 -16.53 6.69 9.94
N ARG A 124 -17.77 6.58 10.40
CA ARG A 124 -18.09 6.41 11.81
C ARG A 124 -18.70 5.04 12.03
N TYR A 125 -18.30 4.40 13.09
CA TYR A 125 -18.82 3.11 13.49
C TYR A 125 -18.94 3.08 15.00
N GLY A 126 -20.17 2.95 15.51
CA GLY A 126 -20.43 3.11 16.93
C GLY A 126 -20.04 4.50 17.39
N LYS A 127 -19.20 4.60 18.39
CA LYS A 127 -18.69 5.88 18.90
C LYS A 127 -17.37 6.30 18.27
N GLY A 128 -16.81 5.45 17.40
CA GLY A 128 -15.52 5.70 16.82
C GLY A 128 -15.59 6.47 15.50
N LYS A 129 -14.55 7.24 15.24
CA LYS A 129 -14.32 7.88 13.95
C LYS A 129 -13.03 7.34 13.38
N TYR A 130 -13.10 6.85 12.15
CA TYR A 130 -11.99 6.21 11.49
C TYR A 130 -11.64 6.93 10.20
N ALA A 131 -10.38 7.26 10.02
CA ALA A 131 -9.91 8.01 8.86
C ALA A 131 -8.64 7.37 8.32
N TYR A 132 -8.68 7.02 7.04
CA TYR A 132 -7.58 6.34 6.38
C TYR A 132 -7.26 7.00 5.06
N ASN A 133 -5.97 7.10 4.76
CA ASN A 133 -5.47 7.48 3.45
C ASN A 133 -4.56 6.36 2.95
N ILE A 134 -4.76 5.95 1.71
CA ILE A 134 -3.87 4.98 1.07
C ILE A 134 -2.88 5.78 0.22
N SER A 135 -1.61 5.67 0.54
CA SER A 135 -0.56 6.34 -0.22
C SER A 135 -0.41 5.70 -1.59
N PHE A 136 -0.28 6.51 -2.61
CA PHE A 136 -0.16 6.05 -3.99
C PHE A 136 1.16 6.48 -4.62
N SER A 137 2.11 6.93 -3.81
CA SER A 137 3.41 7.34 -4.32
C SER A 137 4.53 6.75 -3.47
N SER A 138 5.65 6.47 -4.11
CA SER A 138 6.84 6.04 -3.40
C SER A 138 7.57 7.25 -2.85
N LEU A 139 7.96 7.16 -1.57
CA LEU A 139 8.79 8.17 -0.91
C LEU A 139 10.19 7.63 -0.60
N GLU A 140 10.51 6.47 -1.17
CA GLU A 140 11.81 5.83 -0.97
C GLU A 140 12.65 5.93 -2.23
N ASP A 141 13.93 6.06 -2.04
CA ASP A 141 14.90 6.06 -3.12
C ASP A 141 15.33 4.65 -3.51
#